data_44f72a1433f29d80d24d17244bbc3a1e
#
_entry.id   44f72a1433f29d80d24d17244bbc3a1e
#
_cell.length_a   1.000
_cell.length_b   1.000
_cell.length_c   1.000
_cell.angle_alpha   90.00
_cell.angle_beta   90.00
_cell.angle_gamma   90.00
#
_symmetry.space_group_name_H-M   'P 1'
#
loop_
_entity.id
_entity.type
_entity.pdbx_description
1 polymer ?
#
loop_
_entity_poly.entity_id
_entity_poly.type
_entity_poly.pdbx_seq_one_letter_code
_entity_poly.pdbx_strand_id
1 'polypeptide(L)'
;TKMCKICIFAGTTEARRLVELLSSQRYVAVTACVATEYGETLLPDADNVTVRSGRIPVSEIIQLFSDTKYDLVIDATHPYAASITESVARACAETGTEYLRLLREASEQAEDALCVADAEEAAALLSKTEGNILLTTGSKDLKIYRKIKGFRERVYARVLPLDASLALCREAGVETSHILAMQGPFSEKMDEAMLRAVSAQWLSLIHISE
;
A
#
# COMPACT_ATOMS: atom_id res chain seq x y z
N THR A 1 -11.44 6.28 -35.51
CA THR A 1 -10.86 6.96 -34.31
C THR A 1 -9.76 6.07 -33.75
N LYS A 2 -8.57 6.60 -33.50
CA LYS A 2 -7.42 5.83 -32.97
C LYS A 2 -7.74 5.41 -31.53
N MET A 3 -7.48 4.15 -31.17
CA MET A 3 -7.56 3.64 -29.80
C MET A 3 -6.46 4.30 -28.96
N CYS A 4 -6.81 4.92 -27.84
CA CYS A 4 -5.86 5.45 -26.87
C CYS A 4 -5.41 4.32 -25.94
N LYS A 5 -4.11 4.07 -25.84
CA LYS A 5 -3.52 3.03 -24.99
C LYS A 5 -2.96 3.63 -23.72
N ILE A 6 -3.48 3.25 -22.58
CA ILE A 6 -3.06 3.76 -21.28
C ILE A 6 -2.53 2.61 -20.44
N CYS A 7 -1.34 2.77 -19.85
CA CYS A 7 -0.83 1.87 -18.83
C CYS A 7 -0.97 2.52 -17.45
N ILE A 8 -1.55 1.79 -16.49
CA ILE A 8 -1.79 2.29 -15.13
C ILE A 8 -1.09 1.37 -14.14
N PHE A 9 -0.11 1.89 -13.41
CA PHE A 9 0.45 1.21 -12.26
C PHE A 9 -0.45 1.48 -11.06
N ALA A 10 -1.23 0.47 -10.68
CA ALA A 10 -2.29 0.58 -9.70
C ALA A 10 -1.83 0.01 -8.34
N GLY A 11 -2.27 0.65 -7.28
CA GLY A 11 -1.97 0.23 -5.89
C GLY A 11 -2.81 1.01 -4.89
N THR A 12 -3.68 1.90 -5.38
CA THR A 12 -4.51 2.77 -4.55
C THR A 12 -5.98 2.68 -4.94
N THR A 13 -6.86 3.16 -4.07
CA THR A 13 -8.30 3.26 -4.36
C THR A 13 -8.56 4.20 -5.55
N GLU A 14 -7.78 5.26 -5.68
CA GLU A 14 -7.85 6.22 -6.79
C GLU A 14 -7.52 5.54 -8.12
N ALA A 15 -6.48 4.69 -8.13
CA ALA A 15 -6.14 3.88 -9.30
C ALA A 15 -7.29 2.96 -9.73
N ARG A 16 -7.91 2.27 -8.77
CA ARG A 16 -9.05 1.38 -9.04
C ARG A 16 -10.22 2.17 -9.65
N ARG A 17 -10.59 3.30 -9.04
CA ARG A 17 -11.65 4.17 -9.57
C ARG A 17 -11.35 4.69 -10.97
N LEU A 18 -10.08 5.00 -11.25
CA LEU A 18 -9.66 5.41 -12.58
C LEU A 18 -9.82 4.28 -13.60
N VAL A 19 -9.40 3.06 -13.27
CA VAL A 19 -9.59 1.88 -14.13
C VAL A 19 -11.08 1.61 -14.36
N GLU A 20 -11.91 1.66 -13.30
CA GLU A 20 -13.36 1.53 -13.38
C GLU A 20 -13.98 2.58 -14.34
N LEU A 21 -13.56 3.84 -14.23
CA LEU A 21 -14.02 4.91 -15.13
C LEU A 21 -13.64 4.64 -16.59
N LEU A 22 -12.38 4.24 -16.82
CA LEU A 22 -11.85 4.00 -18.17
C LEU A 22 -12.38 2.69 -18.79
N SER A 23 -12.80 1.73 -17.98
CA SER A 23 -13.38 0.47 -18.48
C SER A 23 -14.67 0.68 -19.28
N SER A 24 -15.38 1.77 -19.05
CA SER A 24 -16.58 2.14 -19.80
C SER A 24 -16.31 2.90 -21.11
N GLN A 25 -15.05 3.23 -21.40
CA GLN A 25 -14.68 4.09 -22.53
C GLN A 25 -14.33 3.27 -23.77
N ARG A 26 -15.11 3.40 -24.85
CA ARG A 26 -14.98 2.60 -26.09
C ARG A 26 -13.67 2.77 -26.86
N TYR A 27 -12.99 3.91 -26.68
CA TYR A 27 -11.78 4.24 -27.44
C TYR A 27 -10.51 4.24 -26.59
N VAL A 28 -10.58 3.60 -25.41
CA VAL A 28 -9.46 3.46 -24.50
C VAL A 28 -9.16 1.99 -24.30
N ALA A 29 -7.90 1.61 -24.40
CA ALA A 29 -7.39 0.30 -23.97
C ALA A 29 -6.51 0.51 -22.76
N VAL A 30 -6.83 -0.14 -21.65
CA VAL A 30 -6.12 -0.02 -20.38
C VAL A 30 -5.31 -1.27 -20.11
N THR A 31 -4.02 -1.09 -19.80
CA THR A 31 -3.21 -2.12 -19.15
C THR A 31 -3.01 -1.72 -17.69
N ALA A 32 -3.59 -2.44 -16.76
CA ALA A 32 -3.45 -2.19 -15.33
C ALA A 32 -2.41 -3.14 -14.72
N CYS A 33 -1.34 -2.57 -14.16
CA CYS A 33 -0.28 -3.32 -13.47
C CYS A 33 -0.50 -3.24 -11.96
N VAL A 34 -0.61 -4.39 -11.30
CA VAL A 34 -0.79 -4.53 -9.85
C VAL A 34 0.30 -5.41 -9.25
N ALA A 35 0.71 -5.13 -8.01
CA ALA A 35 1.79 -5.87 -7.36
C ALA A 35 1.39 -7.28 -6.90
N THR A 36 0.09 -7.56 -6.73
CA THR A 36 -0.43 -8.81 -6.14
C THR A 36 -1.64 -9.33 -6.89
N GLU A 37 -1.85 -10.66 -6.86
CA GLU A 37 -3.05 -11.30 -7.38
C GLU A 37 -4.33 -10.76 -6.72
N TYR A 38 -4.26 -10.41 -5.44
CA TYR A 38 -5.39 -9.76 -4.76
C TYR A 38 -5.72 -8.40 -5.38
N GLY A 39 -4.72 -7.60 -5.71
CA GLY A 39 -4.94 -6.33 -6.43
C GLY A 39 -5.66 -6.52 -7.76
N GLU A 40 -5.38 -7.63 -8.46
CA GLU A 40 -6.07 -8.01 -9.69
C GLU A 40 -7.58 -8.25 -9.46
N THR A 41 -7.95 -8.95 -8.39
CA THR A 41 -9.37 -9.23 -8.08
C THR A 41 -10.21 -7.99 -7.75
N LEU A 42 -9.56 -6.86 -7.49
CA LEU A 42 -10.22 -5.59 -7.19
C LEU A 42 -10.51 -4.75 -8.44
N LEU A 43 -9.98 -5.14 -9.60
CA LEU A 43 -10.15 -4.42 -10.86
C LEU A 43 -11.35 -4.96 -11.65
N PRO A 44 -11.99 -4.11 -12.48
CA PRO A 44 -13.11 -4.55 -13.29
C PRO A 44 -12.67 -5.54 -14.36
N ASP A 45 -13.48 -6.58 -14.56
CA ASP A 45 -13.39 -7.48 -15.71
C ASP A 45 -14.12 -6.81 -16.91
N ALA A 46 -13.36 -6.29 -17.85
CA ALA A 46 -13.88 -5.56 -19.01
C ALA A 46 -13.00 -5.79 -20.25
N ASP A 47 -13.63 -5.85 -21.41
CA ASP A 47 -12.98 -6.19 -22.69
C ASP A 47 -11.81 -5.27 -23.07
N ASN A 48 -11.83 -4.02 -22.60
CA ASN A 48 -10.80 -3.03 -22.85
C ASN A 48 -9.76 -2.89 -21.71
N VAL A 49 -9.83 -3.75 -20.70
CA VAL A 49 -8.92 -3.77 -19.54
C VAL A 49 -8.12 -5.07 -19.54
N THR A 50 -6.80 -4.95 -19.60
CA THR A 50 -5.89 -6.09 -19.41
C THR A 50 -5.14 -5.91 -18.10
N VAL A 51 -5.22 -6.88 -17.20
CA VAL A 51 -4.53 -6.84 -15.92
C VAL A 51 -3.23 -7.64 -15.96
N ARG A 52 -2.19 -7.09 -15.38
CA ARG A 52 -0.89 -7.76 -15.15
C ARG A 52 -0.59 -7.73 -13.66
N SER A 53 -0.50 -8.90 -13.03
CA SER A 53 -0.18 -9.04 -11.62
C SER A 53 1.28 -9.47 -11.41
N GLY A 54 1.85 -9.01 -10.30
CA GLY A 54 3.22 -9.33 -9.89
C GLY A 54 4.18 -8.15 -9.96
N ARG A 55 5.35 -8.33 -9.34
CA ARG A 55 6.43 -7.32 -9.37
C ARG A 55 7.13 -7.37 -10.73
N ILE A 56 7.16 -6.26 -11.42
CA ILE A 56 7.75 -6.14 -12.76
C ILE A 56 9.11 -5.42 -12.63
N PRO A 57 10.24 -6.05 -13.03
CA PRO A 57 11.54 -5.40 -13.08
C PRO A 57 11.55 -4.23 -14.08
N VAL A 58 12.41 -3.24 -13.86
CA VAL A 58 12.49 -2.06 -14.73
C VAL A 58 12.75 -2.42 -16.20
N SER A 59 13.56 -3.43 -16.47
CA SER A 59 13.83 -3.93 -17.82
C SER A 59 12.59 -4.45 -18.54
N GLU A 60 11.70 -5.13 -17.83
CA GLU A 60 10.43 -5.62 -18.37
C GLU A 60 9.42 -4.47 -18.56
N ILE A 61 9.47 -3.43 -17.73
CA ILE A 61 8.65 -2.22 -17.92
C ILE A 61 9.07 -1.50 -19.20
N ILE A 62 10.38 -1.32 -19.42
CA ILE A 62 10.92 -0.71 -20.65
C ILE A 62 10.50 -1.53 -21.88
N GLN A 63 10.62 -2.86 -21.82
CA GLN A 63 10.19 -3.74 -22.90
C GLN A 63 8.69 -3.60 -23.17
N LEU A 64 7.86 -3.60 -22.14
CA LEU A 64 6.42 -3.44 -22.23
C LEU A 64 6.04 -2.12 -22.93
N PHE A 65 6.71 -1.02 -22.59
CA PHE A 65 6.44 0.29 -23.18
C PHE A 65 6.92 0.37 -24.63
N SER A 66 8.05 -0.25 -24.93
CA SER A 66 8.60 -0.33 -26.30
C SER A 66 7.70 -1.13 -27.24
N ASP A 67 7.17 -2.27 -26.77
CA ASP A 67 6.35 -3.17 -27.58
C ASP A 67 4.94 -2.63 -27.79
N THR A 68 4.32 -2.09 -26.72
CA THR A 68 2.92 -1.67 -26.78
C THR A 68 2.74 -0.24 -27.28
N LYS A 69 3.73 0.62 -27.07
CA LYS A 69 3.68 2.07 -27.42
C LYS A 69 2.44 2.73 -26.83
N TYR A 70 2.43 2.87 -25.53
CA TYR A 70 1.36 3.57 -24.81
C TYR A 70 1.33 5.05 -25.17
N ASP A 71 0.14 5.62 -25.27
CA ASP A 71 -0.05 7.05 -25.43
C ASP A 71 0.16 7.78 -24.09
N LEU A 72 -0.10 7.09 -22.94
CA LEU A 72 0.08 7.64 -21.60
C LEU A 72 0.38 6.51 -20.59
N VAL A 73 1.28 6.77 -19.68
CA VAL A 73 1.53 5.94 -18.47
C VAL A 73 1.11 6.73 -17.25
N ILE A 74 0.23 6.14 -16.43
CA ILE A 74 -0.24 6.74 -15.17
C ILE A 74 0.32 5.92 -14.02
N ASP A 75 1.17 6.53 -13.21
CA ASP A 75 1.62 5.97 -11.95
C ASP A 75 0.66 6.41 -10.83
N ALA A 76 -0.22 5.51 -10.44
CA ALA A 76 -1.16 5.65 -9.35
C ALA A 76 -0.85 4.68 -8.21
N THR A 77 0.43 4.36 -8.04
CA THR A 77 0.92 3.59 -6.90
C THR A 77 0.88 4.42 -5.63
N HIS A 78 1.00 3.75 -4.49
CA HIS A 78 1.02 4.44 -3.20
C HIS A 78 2.15 5.50 -3.15
N PRO A 79 1.94 6.68 -2.53
CA PRO A 79 2.96 7.74 -2.47
C PRO A 79 4.33 7.30 -1.97
N TYR A 80 4.38 6.28 -1.12
CA TYR A 80 5.62 5.74 -0.56
C TYR A 80 6.22 4.56 -1.34
N ALA A 81 5.64 4.17 -2.45
CA ALA A 81 6.17 3.13 -3.34
C ALA A 81 7.31 3.70 -4.24
N ALA A 82 8.33 4.31 -3.63
CA ALA A 82 9.38 5.04 -4.34
C ALA A 82 10.08 4.21 -5.42
N SER A 83 10.40 2.95 -5.13
CA SER A 83 11.13 2.07 -6.07
C SER A 83 10.38 1.83 -7.37
N ILE A 84 9.07 1.55 -7.33
CA ILE A 84 8.29 1.35 -8.56
C ILE A 84 8.06 2.68 -9.27
N THR A 85 7.83 3.77 -8.55
CA THR A 85 7.69 5.11 -9.13
C THR A 85 8.93 5.51 -9.91
N GLU A 86 10.12 5.33 -9.35
CA GLU A 86 11.39 5.60 -10.03
C GLU A 86 11.57 4.71 -11.28
N SER A 87 11.23 3.42 -11.15
CA SER A 87 11.32 2.46 -12.26
C SER A 87 10.41 2.84 -13.43
N VAL A 88 9.16 3.24 -13.14
CA VAL A 88 8.18 3.65 -14.15
C VAL A 88 8.59 4.97 -14.81
N ALA A 89 8.97 5.97 -14.01
CA ALA A 89 9.41 7.26 -14.52
C ALA A 89 10.65 7.11 -15.42
N ARG A 90 11.62 6.28 -15.03
CA ARG A 90 12.79 5.95 -15.82
C ARG A 90 12.41 5.26 -17.12
N ALA A 91 11.55 4.25 -17.10
CA ALA A 91 11.11 3.55 -18.29
C ALA A 91 10.38 4.48 -19.28
N CYS A 92 9.56 5.39 -18.77
CA CYS A 92 8.91 6.42 -19.60
C CYS A 92 9.94 7.34 -20.26
N ALA A 93 10.95 7.80 -19.52
CA ALA A 93 12.01 8.65 -20.05
C ALA A 93 12.83 7.94 -21.15
N GLU A 94 13.17 6.65 -20.94
CA GLU A 94 13.94 5.86 -21.92
C GLU A 94 13.15 5.55 -23.19
N THR A 95 11.82 5.39 -23.10
CA THR A 95 10.97 5.04 -24.26
C THR A 95 10.28 6.26 -24.89
N GLY A 96 10.44 7.45 -24.30
CA GLY A 96 9.75 8.66 -24.76
C GLY A 96 8.23 8.61 -24.56
N THR A 97 7.74 7.82 -23.60
CA THR A 97 6.31 7.67 -23.28
C THR A 97 5.88 8.77 -22.30
N GLU A 98 4.72 9.36 -22.52
CA GLU A 98 4.18 10.37 -21.61
C GLU A 98 3.87 9.78 -20.24
N TYR A 99 4.28 10.47 -19.18
CA TYR A 99 4.17 10.02 -17.78
C TYR A 99 3.33 10.99 -16.95
N LEU A 100 2.39 10.45 -16.20
CA LEU A 100 1.58 11.18 -15.22
C LEU A 100 1.64 10.50 -13.86
N ARG A 101 1.95 11.26 -12.82
CA ARG A 101 1.83 10.79 -11.43
C ARG A 101 0.47 11.20 -10.86
N LEU A 102 -0.36 10.22 -10.53
CA LEU A 102 -1.62 10.44 -9.81
C LEU A 102 -1.37 10.30 -8.30
N LEU A 103 -1.41 11.42 -7.60
CA LEU A 103 -1.28 11.46 -6.15
C LEU A 103 -2.64 11.64 -5.50
N ARG A 104 -2.86 10.94 -4.41
CA ARG A 104 -3.95 11.24 -3.49
C ARG A 104 -3.66 12.59 -2.83
N GLU A 105 -4.68 13.43 -2.67
CA GLU A 105 -4.56 14.58 -1.76
C GLU A 105 -4.12 14.07 -0.39
N ALA A 106 -3.11 14.73 0.17
CA ALA A 106 -2.69 14.43 1.54
C ALA A 106 -3.92 14.60 2.44
N SER A 107 -4.31 13.53 3.13
CA SER A 107 -5.33 13.67 4.18
C SER A 107 -4.81 14.68 5.19
N GLU A 108 -5.66 15.61 5.58
CA GLU A 108 -5.36 16.52 6.69
C GLU A 108 -4.84 15.67 7.85
N GLN A 109 -3.64 16.00 8.35
CA GLN A 109 -3.12 15.33 9.53
C GLN A 109 -4.09 15.64 10.68
N ALA A 110 -4.49 14.62 11.43
CA ALA A 110 -5.26 14.85 12.62
C ALA A 110 -4.51 15.83 13.54
N GLU A 111 -5.19 16.84 14.09
CA GLU A 111 -4.58 17.89 14.91
C GLU A 111 -3.71 17.33 16.05
N ASP A 112 -4.02 16.12 16.53
CA ASP A 112 -3.31 15.41 17.59
C ASP A 112 -2.27 14.39 17.07
N ALA A 113 -1.95 14.36 15.77
CA ALA A 113 -1.00 13.40 15.23
C ALA A 113 0.44 13.80 15.55
N LEU A 114 1.18 12.89 16.17
CA LEU A 114 2.61 13.03 16.42
C LEU A 114 3.38 12.40 15.24
N CYS A 115 4.07 13.23 14.47
CA CYS A 115 4.90 12.76 13.36
C CYS A 115 6.29 12.40 13.88
N VAL A 116 6.76 11.22 13.48
CA VAL A 116 8.10 10.70 13.80
C VAL A 116 8.81 10.27 12.52
N ALA A 117 10.12 10.28 12.52
CA ALA A 117 10.91 10.03 11.32
C ALA A 117 10.93 8.54 10.92
N ASP A 118 10.90 7.64 11.90
CA ASP A 118 11.02 6.20 11.67
C ASP A 118 10.42 5.36 12.80
N ALA A 119 10.48 4.03 12.66
CA ALA A 119 9.99 3.07 13.64
C ALA A 119 10.77 3.11 14.96
N GLU A 120 12.04 3.48 14.95
CA GLU A 120 12.89 3.60 16.14
C GLU A 120 12.43 4.79 17.01
N GLU A 121 12.17 5.92 16.38
CA GLU A 121 11.65 7.11 17.08
C GLU A 121 10.22 6.86 17.58
N ALA A 122 9.37 6.19 16.78
CA ALA A 122 8.04 5.76 17.19
C ALA A 122 8.09 4.87 18.43
N ALA A 123 8.95 3.85 18.43
CA ALA A 123 9.12 2.95 19.57
C ALA A 123 9.64 3.67 20.82
N ALA A 124 10.57 4.60 20.66
CA ALA A 124 11.10 5.42 21.76
C ALA A 124 10.03 6.33 22.38
N LEU A 125 9.19 6.94 21.55
CA LEU A 125 8.06 7.75 21.99
C LEU A 125 7.04 6.89 22.75
N LEU A 126 6.58 5.80 22.11
CA LEU A 126 5.58 4.89 22.67
C LEU A 126 6.04 4.19 23.95
N SER A 127 7.36 4.02 24.16
CA SER A 127 7.92 3.48 25.39
C SER A 127 7.71 4.40 26.59
N LYS A 128 7.48 5.69 26.39
CA LYS A 128 7.21 6.70 27.42
C LYS A 128 5.72 6.83 27.75
N THR A 129 4.87 6.17 27.00
CA THR A 129 3.41 6.24 27.15
C THR A 129 2.88 5.08 27.97
N GLU A 130 1.62 5.20 28.40
CA GLU A 130 0.85 4.13 29.02
C GLU A 130 -0.36 3.77 28.15
N GLY A 131 -1.04 2.66 28.45
CA GLY A 131 -2.18 2.16 27.71
C GLY A 131 -1.81 1.29 26.51
N ASN A 132 -2.82 0.73 25.83
CA ASN A 132 -2.65 -0.20 24.73
C ASN A 132 -2.28 0.53 23.43
N ILE A 133 -1.50 -0.13 22.61
CA ILE A 133 -0.97 0.39 21.35
C ILE A 133 -1.41 -0.54 20.23
N LEU A 134 -2.06 -0.01 19.20
CA LEU A 134 -2.32 -0.74 17.97
C LEU A 134 -1.31 -0.33 16.89
N LEU A 135 -0.42 -1.26 16.53
CA LEU A 135 0.50 -1.09 15.41
C LEU A 135 -0.18 -1.54 14.12
N THR A 136 -0.27 -0.65 13.13
CA THR A 136 -0.77 -0.96 11.79
C THR A 136 0.32 -0.85 10.72
N THR A 137 1.56 -0.99 11.16
CA THR A 137 2.78 -0.81 10.38
C THR A 137 3.25 -2.07 9.66
N GLY A 138 2.44 -3.12 9.69
CA GLY A 138 2.83 -4.43 9.16
C GLY A 138 3.75 -5.22 10.10
N SER A 139 4.33 -6.32 9.59
CA SER A 139 5.08 -7.27 10.41
C SER A 139 6.60 -7.08 10.39
N LYS A 140 7.14 -6.36 9.41
CA LYS A 140 8.60 -6.29 9.17
C LYS A 140 9.37 -5.63 10.31
N ASP A 141 8.85 -4.52 10.84
CA ASP A 141 9.51 -3.69 11.85
C ASP A 141 9.10 -4.00 13.28
N LEU A 142 8.28 -5.04 13.51
CA LEU A 142 7.79 -5.41 14.84
C LEU A 142 8.91 -5.62 15.85
N LYS A 143 10.08 -6.12 15.41
CA LYS A 143 11.26 -6.31 16.28
C LYS A 143 11.77 -5.00 16.87
N ILE A 144 11.61 -3.88 16.17
CA ILE A 144 12.01 -2.55 16.64
C ILE A 144 11.16 -2.14 17.82
N TYR A 145 9.86 -2.42 17.77
CA TYR A 145 8.90 -2.07 18.81
C TYR A 145 9.03 -2.88 20.10
N ARG A 146 9.85 -3.95 20.12
CA ARG A 146 10.16 -4.70 21.37
C ARG A 146 10.77 -3.83 22.47
N LYS A 147 11.31 -2.66 22.12
CA LYS A 147 11.85 -1.67 23.07
C LYS A 147 10.76 -0.98 23.88
N ILE A 148 9.50 -1.08 23.46
CA ILE A 148 8.37 -0.49 24.20
C ILE A 148 8.23 -1.18 25.56
N LYS A 149 8.19 -0.38 26.63
CA LYS A 149 7.95 -0.87 27.97
C LYS A 149 6.56 -1.56 28.03
N GLY A 150 6.51 -2.80 28.47
CA GLY A 150 5.27 -3.61 28.51
C GLY A 150 4.83 -4.05 27.10
N PHE A 151 5.76 -4.31 26.19
CA PHE A 151 5.48 -4.69 24.81
C PHE A 151 4.47 -5.84 24.71
N ARG A 152 4.69 -6.91 25.47
CA ARG A 152 3.84 -8.11 25.41
C ARG A 152 2.41 -7.87 25.86
N GLU A 153 2.24 -7.01 26.84
CA GLU A 153 0.95 -6.73 27.48
C GLU A 153 0.16 -5.65 26.76
N ARG A 154 0.85 -4.71 26.11
CA ARG A 154 0.26 -3.49 25.58
C ARG A 154 0.16 -3.42 24.07
N VAL A 155 1.03 -4.15 23.36
CA VAL A 155 1.14 -3.99 21.92
C VAL A 155 0.27 -5.01 21.18
N TYR A 156 -0.62 -4.51 20.37
CA TYR A 156 -1.42 -5.24 19.38
C TYR A 156 -0.89 -4.93 18.00
N ALA A 157 -0.82 -5.94 17.11
CA ALA A 157 -0.31 -5.78 15.77
C ALA A 157 -1.36 -6.19 14.74
N ARG A 158 -1.70 -5.28 13.82
CA ARG A 158 -2.48 -5.60 12.63
C ARG A 158 -1.53 -5.94 11.49
N VAL A 159 -1.65 -7.15 10.98
CA VAL A 159 -0.76 -7.70 9.95
C VAL A 159 -1.55 -8.41 8.86
N LEU A 160 -0.93 -8.66 7.71
CA LEU A 160 -1.55 -9.50 6.69
C LEU A 160 -1.71 -10.95 7.20
N PRO A 161 -2.79 -11.67 6.80
CA PRO A 161 -3.04 -13.06 7.20
C PRO A 161 -2.16 -14.03 6.40
N LEU A 162 -0.86 -13.79 6.38
CA LEU A 162 0.15 -14.61 5.68
C LEU A 162 1.04 -15.30 6.70
N ASP A 163 1.43 -16.55 6.41
CA ASP A 163 2.33 -17.33 7.29
C ASP A 163 3.62 -16.57 7.63
N ALA A 164 4.20 -15.88 6.65
CA ALA A 164 5.39 -15.05 6.86
C ALA A 164 5.14 -13.91 7.86
N SER A 165 4.00 -13.22 7.77
CA SER A 165 3.64 -12.14 8.70
C SER A 165 3.41 -12.67 10.10
N LEU A 166 2.73 -13.81 10.23
CA LEU A 166 2.49 -14.46 11.52
C LEU A 166 3.78 -14.98 12.14
N ALA A 167 4.72 -15.49 11.33
CA ALA A 167 6.04 -15.90 11.80
C ALA A 167 6.82 -14.71 12.38
N LEU A 168 6.83 -13.57 11.68
CA LEU A 168 7.47 -12.34 12.17
C LEU A 168 6.85 -11.82 13.48
N CYS A 169 5.52 -11.91 13.64
CA CYS A 169 4.86 -11.58 14.89
C CYS A 169 5.37 -12.45 16.05
N ARG A 170 5.46 -13.78 15.84
CA ARG A 170 5.98 -14.73 16.84
C ARG A 170 7.44 -14.44 17.18
N GLU A 171 8.28 -14.21 16.17
CA GLU A 171 9.69 -13.86 16.35
C GLU A 171 9.87 -12.54 17.10
N ALA A 172 8.99 -11.56 16.88
CA ALA A 172 8.98 -10.32 17.63
C ALA A 172 8.47 -10.48 19.06
N GLY A 173 7.84 -11.60 19.39
CA GLY A 173 7.28 -11.89 20.72
C GLY A 173 5.94 -11.21 20.98
N VAL A 174 5.16 -10.91 19.93
CA VAL A 174 3.77 -10.46 20.07
C VAL A 174 2.94 -11.61 20.59
N GLU A 175 2.13 -11.36 21.61
CA GLU A 175 1.20 -12.37 22.15
C GLU A 175 0.18 -12.78 21.08
N THR A 176 -0.14 -14.07 21.00
CA THR A 176 -1.03 -14.58 19.94
C THR A 176 -2.41 -13.91 19.97
N SER A 177 -2.93 -13.61 21.15
CA SER A 177 -4.20 -12.88 21.36
C SER A 177 -4.14 -11.41 20.95
N HIS A 178 -2.95 -10.88 20.71
CA HIS A 178 -2.72 -9.49 20.29
C HIS A 178 -2.46 -9.35 18.79
N ILE A 179 -2.60 -10.43 18.01
CA ILE A 179 -2.40 -10.41 16.55
C ILE A 179 -3.77 -10.29 15.88
N LEU A 180 -3.95 -9.21 15.11
CA LEU A 180 -5.10 -8.99 14.24
C LEU A 180 -4.66 -9.28 12.81
N ALA A 181 -4.83 -10.54 12.36
CA ALA A 181 -4.45 -10.96 11.02
C ALA A 181 -5.60 -10.68 10.05
N MET A 182 -5.52 -9.57 9.32
CA MET A 182 -6.59 -9.08 8.45
C MET A 182 -6.01 -8.41 7.21
N GLN A 183 -6.73 -8.53 6.11
CA GLN A 183 -6.39 -7.85 4.85
C GLN A 183 -7.38 -6.72 4.57
N GLY A 184 -6.84 -5.52 4.32
CA GLY A 184 -7.63 -4.35 3.91
C GLY A 184 -8.14 -4.44 2.45
N PRO A 185 -8.83 -3.41 1.94
CA PRO A 185 -9.00 -2.10 2.59
C PRO A 185 -10.00 -2.12 3.74
N PHE A 186 -9.78 -1.28 4.73
CA PHE A 186 -10.67 -1.14 5.90
C PHE A 186 -11.51 0.13 5.78
N SER A 187 -12.76 0.05 6.23
CA SER A 187 -13.59 1.24 6.42
C SER A 187 -13.25 1.91 7.75
N GLU A 188 -13.52 3.19 7.87
CA GLU A 188 -13.38 3.94 9.12
C GLU A 188 -14.06 3.24 10.31
N LYS A 189 -15.28 2.72 10.11
CA LYS A 189 -16.00 1.95 11.14
C LYS A 189 -15.27 0.69 11.59
N MET A 190 -14.56 0.03 10.66
CA MET A 190 -13.76 -1.15 11.00
C MET A 190 -12.52 -0.75 11.79
N ASP A 191 -11.85 0.33 11.40
CA ASP A 191 -10.69 0.85 12.13
C ASP A 191 -11.09 1.26 13.55
N GLU A 192 -12.21 1.99 13.72
CA GLU A 192 -12.76 2.29 15.03
C GLU A 192 -13.10 1.05 15.86
N ALA A 193 -13.72 0.03 15.24
CA ALA A 193 -14.06 -1.21 15.92
C ALA A 193 -12.82 -1.94 16.43
N MET A 194 -11.75 -1.99 15.63
CA MET A 194 -10.47 -2.57 16.04
C MET A 194 -9.85 -1.80 17.21
N LEU A 195 -9.82 -0.47 17.16
CA LEU A 195 -9.30 0.37 18.25
C LEU A 195 -10.05 0.12 19.56
N ARG A 196 -11.38 0.03 19.48
CA ARG A 196 -12.24 -0.25 20.64
C ARG A 196 -12.03 -1.68 21.17
N ALA A 197 -11.94 -2.67 20.28
CA ALA A 197 -11.77 -4.08 20.66
C ALA A 197 -10.50 -4.33 21.46
N VAL A 198 -9.42 -3.63 21.13
CA VAL A 198 -8.14 -3.74 21.86
C VAL A 198 -7.95 -2.63 22.90
N SER A 199 -8.96 -1.78 23.10
CA SER A 199 -8.89 -0.61 23.99
C SER A 199 -7.62 0.22 23.76
N ALA A 200 -7.30 0.50 22.50
CA ALA A 200 -6.09 1.23 22.13
C ALA A 200 -6.19 2.72 22.50
N GLN A 201 -5.18 3.23 23.21
CA GLN A 201 -4.95 4.66 23.43
C GLN A 201 -4.01 5.26 22.39
N TRP A 202 -3.22 4.40 21.72
CA TRP A 202 -2.24 4.79 20.73
C TRP A 202 -2.42 3.98 19.45
N LEU A 203 -2.40 4.67 18.33
CA LEU A 203 -2.38 4.07 17.00
C LEU A 203 -1.09 4.48 16.30
N SER A 204 -0.26 3.51 15.95
CA SER A 204 0.92 3.78 15.13
C SER A 204 0.59 3.50 13.67
N LEU A 205 0.60 4.56 12.89
CA LEU A 205 0.46 4.53 11.44
C LEU A 205 1.85 4.80 10.86
N ILE A 206 2.49 3.80 10.28
CA ILE A 206 3.63 4.03 9.40
C ILE A 206 3.11 3.81 7.98
N HIS A 207 3.31 4.79 7.15
CA HIS A 207 3.16 4.65 5.72
C HIS A 207 4.41 3.93 5.20
N ILE A 208 4.49 2.61 5.41
CA ILE A 208 5.54 1.81 4.79
C ILE A 208 5.02 1.37 3.43
N SER A 209 5.70 1.84 2.39
CA SER A 209 5.63 1.23 1.08
C SER A 209 6.26 -0.16 1.15
N GLU A 210 5.49 -1.20 0.94
CA GLU A 210 6.04 -2.49 0.55
C GLU A 210 6.37 -2.52 -0.93
#